data_540454dfea5542294e5dd255d502e2f9
#
_entry.id   540454dfea5542294e5dd255d502e2f9
#
_cell.length_a   1.000
_cell.length_b   1.000
_cell.length_c   1.000
_cell.angle_alpha   90.00
_cell.angle_beta   90.00
_cell.angle_gamma   90.00
#
_symmetry.space_group_name_H-M   'P 1'
#
loop_
_entity.id
_entity.type
_entity.pdbx_description
1 polymer ?
#
loop_
_entity_poly.entity_id
_entity_poly.type
_entity_poly.pdbx_seq_one_letter_code
_entity_poly.pdbx_strand_id
1 'polypeptide(L)'
;MFKENSKYLLDSSSNLIPFNENMLFDDLPSIFGERAEQDFINFFNQLGNNNFPKQRVKNFYYFQIGRWDLELLNNQIIKFPTSKISEAIQQSVELLNRENFKKYKVIDLRIDGKIVVEWWIIKKQ
;
A
#
# COMPACT_ATOMS: atom_id res chain seq x y z
N MET A 1 8.71 -0.50 9.02
CA MET A 1 7.69 0.21 9.78
C MET A 1 8.33 1.29 10.66
N PHE A 2 7.68 2.43 10.73
CA PHE A 2 8.10 3.49 11.63
C PHE A 2 7.07 3.64 12.73
N LYS A 3 7.54 3.70 13.97
CA LYS A 3 6.71 3.99 15.13
C LYS A 3 7.44 5.05 15.93
N GLU A 4 6.89 6.28 15.92
CA GLU A 4 7.57 7.46 16.45
C GLU A 4 8.92 7.64 15.76
N ASN A 5 10.02 7.64 16.50
CA ASN A 5 11.35 7.82 15.94
C ASN A 5 12.10 6.52 15.74
N SER A 6 11.42 5.37 15.87
CA SER A 6 12.03 4.05 15.77
C SER A 6 11.66 3.37 14.47
N LYS A 7 12.60 2.62 13.91
CA LYS A 7 12.39 1.80 12.72
C LYS A 7 12.33 0.34 13.11
N TYR A 8 11.35 -0.38 12.55
CA TYR A 8 11.18 -1.80 12.77
C TYR A 8 10.86 -2.49 11.47
N LEU A 9 11.23 -3.75 11.37
CA LEU A 9 10.81 -4.66 10.32
C LEU A 9 9.68 -5.52 10.87
N LEU A 10 8.72 -5.87 10.00
CA LEU A 10 7.70 -6.84 10.34
C LEU A 10 8.03 -8.16 9.64
N ASP A 11 8.07 -9.24 10.42
CA ASP A 11 8.17 -10.57 9.83
C ASP A 11 6.78 -11.09 9.43
N SER A 12 6.72 -12.31 8.90
CA SER A 12 5.47 -12.92 8.43
C SER A 12 4.46 -13.16 9.56
N SER A 13 4.89 -13.09 10.80
CA SER A 13 4.03 -13.27 11.98
C SER A 13 3.66 -11.95 12.65
N SER A 14 3.93 -10.84 12.00
CA SER A 14 3.70 -9.48 12.53
C SER A 14 4.54 -9.13 13.75
N ASN A 15 5.64 -9.82 13.97
CA ASN A 15 6.58 -9.46 15.03
C ASN A 15 7.45 -8.29 14.59
N LEU A 16 7.64 -7.33 15.48
CA LEU A 16 8.52 -6.19 15.22
C LEU A 16 9.98 -6.60 15.45
N ILE A 17 10.79 -6.39 14.43
CA ILE A 17 12.22 -6.66 14.49
C ILE A 17 12.94 -5.31 14.43
N PRO A 18 13.78 -4.96 15.43
CA PRO A 18 14.50 -3.70 15.38
C PRO A 18 15.38 -3.60 14.14
N PHE A 19 15.29 -2.47 13.46
CA PHE A 19 16.11 -2.21 12.29
C PHE A 19 17.50 -1.72 12.76
N ASN A 20 18.56 -2.33 12.24
CA ASN A 20 19.90 -1.85 12.54
C ASN A 20 20.62 -1.49 11.23
N GLU A 21 21.68 -0.69 11.36
CA GLU A 21 22.39 -0.12 10.20
C GLU A 21 23.10 -1.16 9.34
N ASN A 22 23.32 -2.36 9.86
CA ASN A 22 23.96 -3.42 9.09
C ASN A 22 23.01 -4.16 8.18
N MET A 23 21.73 -3.84 8.25
CA MET A 23 20.70 -4.44 7.40
C MET A 23 20.57 -3.65 6.10
N LEU A 24 20.77 -4.33 4.97
CA LEU A 24 20.61 -3.73 3.65
C LEU A 24 19.21 -4.06 3.14
N PHE A 25 18.23 -3.24 3.52
CA PHE A 25 16.84 -3.45 3.17
C PHE A 25 16.29 -2.29 2.33
N ASP A 26 17.07 -1.82 1.38
CA ASP A 26 16.68 -0.69 0.53
C ASP A 26 15.40 -0.98 -0.26
N ASP A 27 15.14 -2.27 -0.52
CA ASP A 27 13.98 -2.69 -1.29
C ASP A 27 12.75 -3.00 -0.43
N LEU A 28 12.85 -2.89 0.89
CA LEU A 28 11.73 -3.18 1.77
C LEU A 28 10.82 -1.96 1.89
N PRO A 29 9.49 -2.19 1.83
CA PRO A 29 8.55 -1.08 2.02
C PRO A 29 8.54 -0.60 3.46
N SER A 30 8.17 0.66 3.64
CA SER A 30 7.93 1.24 4.95
C SER A 30 6.45 1.17 5.30
N ILE A 31 6.15 1.06 6.58
CA ILE A 31 4.79 0.96 7.09
C ILE A 31 4.57 2.09 8.08
N PHE A 32 3.55 2.90 7.83
CA PHE A 32 3.24 4.07 8.64
C PHE A 32 1.84 3.96 9.23
N GLY A 33 1.65 4.53 10.40
CA GLY A 33 0.36 4.65 11.05
C GLY A 33 0.34 3.98 12.42
N GLU A 34 -0.40 4.58 13.36
CA GLU A 34 -0.58 3.99 14.67
C GLU A 34 -1.31 2.66 14.57
N ARG A 35 -0.79 1.64 15.26
CA ARG A 35 -1.35 0.30 15.32
C ARG A 35 -1.33 -0.43 13.98
N ALA A 36 -0.54 0.05 13.02
CA ALA A 36 -0.41 -0.61 11.73
C ALA A 36 0.01 -2.08 11.88
N GLU A 37 0.89 -2.37 12.83
CA GLU A 37 1.40 -3.73 13.06
C GLU A 37 0.30 -4.73 13.42
N GLN A 38 -0.81 -4.28 13.98
CA GLN A 38 -1.90 -5.18 14.40
C GLN A 38 -2.71 -5.70 13.22
N ASP A 39 -2.78 -4.93 12.13
CA ASP A 39 -3.59 -5.28 10.97
C ASP A 39 -2.76 -5.61 9.73
N PHE A 40 -1.48 -5.31 9.76
CA PHE A 40 -0.65 -5.39 8.57
C PHE A 40 -0.61 -6.78 7.95
N ILE A 41 -0.37 -7.82 8.78
CA ILE A 41 -0.20 -9.16 8.21
C ILE A 41 -1.48 -9.66 7.54
N ASN A 42 -2.63 -9.29 8.09
CA ASN A 42 -3.91 -9.65 7.49
C ASN A 42 -4.06 -8.99 6.11
N PHE A 43 -3.78 -7.69 6.03
CA PHE A 43 -3.85 -6.97 4.77
C PHE A 43 -2.82 -7.49 3.76
N PHE A 44 -1.59 -7.71 4.22
CA PHE A 44 -0.51 -8.21 3.38
C PHE A 44 -0.85 -9.59 2.79
N ASN A 45 -1.45 -10.46 3.60
CA ASN A 45 -1.88 -11.77 3.13
C ASN A 45 -3.01 -11.66 2.10
N GLN A 46 -3.93 -10.72 2.29
CA GLN A 46 -4.98 -10.50 1.30
C GLN A 46 -4.42 -10.02 -0.04
N LEU A 47 -3.40 -9.16 0.00
CA LEU A 47 -2.71 -8.75 -1.21
C LEU A 47 -2.13 -9.97 -1.94
N GLY A 48 -1.44 -10.84 -1.20
CA GLY A 48 -0.86 -12.04 -1.77
C GLY A 48 -1.88 -13.02 -2.33
N ASN A 49 -2.99 -13.20 -1.62
CA ASN A 49 -4.07 -14.10 -2.04
C ASN A 49 -4.72 -13.66 -3.35
N ASN A 50 -4.65 -12.38 -3.67
CA ASN A 50 -5.23 -11.81 -4.88
C ASN A 50 -4.17 -11.46 -5.92
N ASN A 51 -2.97 -11.98 -5.76
CA ASN A 51 -1.86 -11.82 -6.71
C ASN A 51 -1.44 -10.37 -6.93
N PHE A 52 -1.59 -9.54 -5.91
CA PHE A 52 -1.10 -8.16 -5.99
C PHE A 52 0.43 -8.17 -6.03
N PRO A 53 1.06 -7.37 -6.91
CA PRO A 53 2.52 -7.32 -7.01
C PRO A 53 3.11 -6.52 -5.84
N LYS A 54 3.29 -7.19 -4.71
CA LYS A 54 3.74 -6.56 -3.46
C LYS A 54 5.09 -5.89 -3.58
N GLN A 55 5.94 -6.38 -4.48
CA GLN A 55 7.26 -5.81 -4.72
C GLN A 55 7.22 -4.40 -5.31
N ARG A 56 6.05 -3.97 -5.82
CA ARG A 56 5.87 -2.63 -6.36
C ARG A 56 5.50 -1.60 -5.30
N VAL A 57 5.27 -2.02 -4.06
CA VAL A 57 4.85 -1.12 -2.98
C VAL A 57 6.06 -0.48 -2.33
N LYS A 58 6.05 0.84 -2.27
CA LYS A 58 7.08 1.63 -1.59
C LYS A 58 6.70 1.87 -0.14
N ASN A 59 5.47 2.27 0.12
CA ASN A 59 4.99 2.59 1.46
C ASN A 59 3.57 2.07 1.67
N PHE A 60 3.31 1.60 2.90
CA PHE A 60 1.98 1.26 3.38
C PHE A 60 1.57 2.32 4.40
N TYR A 61 0.38 2.90 4.21
CA TYR A 61 -0.16 3.88 5.15
C TYR A 61 -1.42 3.32 5.78
N TYR A 62 -1.43 3.19 7.10
CA TYR A 62 -2.57 2.69 7.85
C TYR A 62 -3.30 3.83 8.55
N PHE A 63 -4.62 3.81 8.44
CA PHE A 63 -5.50 4.74 9.13
C PHE A 63 -6.31 3.98 10.17
N GLN A 64 -6.48 4.56 11.35
CA GLN A 64 -7.10 3.86 12.49
C GLN A 64 -8.54 3.41 12.24
N ILE A 65 -9.19 3.93 11.22
CA ILE A 65 -10.52 3.44 10.82
C ILE A 65 -10.47 2.08 10.12
N GLY A 66 -9.28 1.49 10.02
CA GLY A 66 -9.09 0.19 9.38
C GLY A 66 -8.81 0.26 7.89
N ARG A 67 -8.35 1.37 7.39
CA ARG A 67 -8.11 1.58 5.96
C ARG A 67 -6.62 1.62 5.66
N TRP A 68 -6.25 1.07 4.50
CA TRP A 68 -4.89 1.09 3.98
C TRP A 68 -4.82 1.88 2.69
N ASP A 69 -3.79 2.72 2.57
CA ASP A 69 -3.39 3.33 1.30
C ASP A 69 -2.00 2.80 0.95
N LEU A 70 -1.78 2.52 -0.32
CA LEU A 70 -0.48 2.06 -0.82
C LEU A 70 0.14 3.13 -1.70
N GLU A 71 1.42 3.39 -1.49
CA GLU A 71 2.22 4.18 -2.41
C GLU A 71 3.15 3.23 -3.16
N LEU A 72 3.11 3.29 -4.49
CA LEU A 72 3.94 2.45 -5.33
C LEU A 72 5.30 3.10 -5.57
N LEU A 73 6.25 2.30 -6.08
CA LEU A 73 7.60 2.79 -6.36
C LEU A 73 7.63 3.97 -7.33
N ASN A 74 6.65 4.07 -8.22
CA ASN A 74 6.52 5.19 -9.17
C ASN A 74 5.73 6.36 -8.61
N ASN A 75 5.45 6.37 -7.30
CA ASN A 75 4.71 7.40 -6.57
C ASN A 75 3.21 7.44 -6.82
N GLN A 76 2.64 6.46 -7.50
CA GLN A 76 1.19 6.32 -7.58
C GLN A 76 0.62 5.88 -6.25
N ILE A 77 -0.59 6.31 -5.95
CA ILE A 77 -1.27 5.99 -4.68
C ILE A 77 -2.55 5.23 -4.98
N ILE A 78 -2.77 4.12 -4.28
CA ILE A 78 -4.02 3.36 -4.33
C ILE A 78 -4.65 3.41 -2.94
N LYS A 79 -5.89 3.87 -2.89
CA LYS A 79 -6.65 3.95 -1.64
C LYS A 79 -7.67 2.83 -1.58
N PHE A 80 -7.55 1.99 -0.55
CA PHE A 80 -8.43 0.84 -0.38
C PHE A 80 -9.57 1.13 0.58
N PRO A 81 -10.72 0.44 0.43
CA PRO A 81 -11.84 0.62 1.35
C PRO A 81 -11.60 -0.12 2.66
N THR A 82 -12.50 0.09 3.63
CA THR A 82 -12.48 -0.64 4.90
C THR A 82 -13.21 -1.97 4.82
N SER A 83 -14.04 -2.17 3.80
CA SER A 83 -14.79 -3.42 3.58
C SER A 83 -14.65 -3.86 2.14
N LYS A 84 -14.95 -5.14 1.87
CA LYS A 84 -14.81 -5.74 0.53
C LYS A 84 -13.41 -5.55 -0.02
N ILE A 85 -12.44 -5.72 0.85
CA ILE A 85 -11.03 -5.45 0.54
C ILE A 85 -10.53 -6.35 -0.58
N SER A 86 -10.90 -7.63 -0.54
CA SER A 86 -10.47 -8.59 -1.55
C SER A 86 -10.90 -8.19 -2.96
N GLU A 87 -12.15 -7.73 -3.08
CA GLU A 87 -12.69 -7.26 -4.36
C GLU A 87 -11.94 -6.01 -4.84
N ALA A 88 -11.64 -5.09 -3.93
CA ALA A 88 -10.89 -3.89 -4.26
C ALA A 88 -9.47 -4.23 -4.72
N ILE A 89 -8.83 -5.20 -4.07
CA ILE A 89 -7.50 -5.65 -4.47
C ILE A 89 -7.55 -6.25 -5.87
N GLN A 90 -8.56 -7.07 -6.18
CA GLN A 90 -8.72 -7.62 -7.52
C GLN A 90 -8.88 -6.53 -8.57
N GLN A 91 -9.66 -5.48 -8.27
CA GLN A 91 -9.81 -4.33 -9.15
C GLN A 91 -8.47 -3.64 -9.38
N SER A 92 -7.69 -3.47 -8.31
CA SER A 92 -6.38 -2.80 -8.42
C SER A 92 -5.42 -3.61 -9.29
N VAL A 93 -5.42 -4.94 -9.17
CA VAL A 93 -4.58 -5.81 -9.99
C VAL A 93 -4.95 -5.68 -11.47
N GLU A 94 -6.24 -5.66 -11.77
CA GLU A 94 -6.71 -5.44 -13.14
C GLU A 94 -6.22 -4.12 -13.70
N LEU A 95 -6.32 -3.06 -12.90
CA LEU A 95 -5.87 -1.74 -13.32
C LEU A 95 -4.37 -1.69 -13.56
N LEU A 96 -3.60 -2.35 -12.70
CA LEU A 96 -2.14 -2.40 -12.84
C LEU A 96 -1.69 -3.02 -14.17
N ASN A 97 -2.52 -3.87 -14.74
CA ASN A 97 -2.22 -4.56 -15.99
C ASN A 97 -2.64 -3.76 -17.23
N ARG A 98 -3.27 -2.61 -17.06
CA ARG A 98 -3.70 -1.76 -18.18
C ARG A 98 -2.60 -0.78 -18.57
N GLU A 99 -2.47 -0.51 -19.86
CA GLU A 99 -1.44 0.39 -20.36
C GLU A 99 -1.60 1.83 -19.84
N ASN A 100 -2.83 2.28 -19.68
CA ASN A 100 -3.10 3.64 -19.24
C ASN A 100 -3.00 3.84 -17.73
N PHE A 101 -2.65 2.80 -16.98
CA PHE A 101 -2.52 2.89 -15.52
C PHE A 101 -1.55 3.98 -15.09
N LYS A 102 -0.46 4.15 -15.82
CA LYS A 102 0.58 5.12 -15.48
C LYS A 102 0.12 6.58 -15.53
N LYS A 103 -1.01 6.85 -16.16
CA LYS A 103 -1.57 8.21 -16.27
C LYS A 103 -2.21 8.67 -14.97
N TYR A 104 -2.52 7.75 -14.06
CA TYR A 104 -3.22 8.08 -12.83
C TYR A 104 -2.25 8.31 -11.69
N LYS A 105 -2.41 9.43 -11.00
CA LYS A 105 -1.66 9.73 -9.79
C LYS A 105 -2.27 9.01 -8.59
N VAL A 106 -3.59 9.02 -8.49
CA VAL A 106 -4.33 8.40 -7.40
C VAL A 106 -5.42 7.52 -7.97
N ILE A 107 -5.53 6.31 -7.45
CA ILE A 107 -6.63 5.40 -7.73
C ILE A 107 -7.37 5.19 -6.42
N ASP A 108 -8.61 5.66 -6.35
CA ASP A 108 -9.41 5.61 -5.14
C ASP A 108 -10.51 4.54 -5.29
N LEU A 109 -10.39 3.49 -4.51
CA LEU A 109 -11.30 2.36 -4.53
C LEU A 109 -12.21 2.34 -3.29
N ARG A 110 -12.29 3.44 -2.55
CA ARG A 110 -13.04 3.50 -1.30
C ARG A 110 -14.55 3.46 -1.47
N ILE A 111 -15.04 3.83 -2.65
CA ILE A 111 -16.47 3.83 -2.93
C ILE A 111 -16.84 2.53 -3.64
N ASP A 112 -17.75 1.75 -3.02
CA ASP A 112 -18.17 0.46 -3.56
C ASP A 112 -18.75 0.62 -4.98
N GLY A 113 -18.29 -0.20 -5.89
CA GLY A 113 -18.74 -0.20 -7.28
C GLY A 113 -18.21 0.94 -8.13
N LYS A 114 -17.32 1.78 -7.59
CA LYS A 114 -16.76 2.92 -8.34
C LYS A 114 -15.26 2.97 -8.24
N ILE A 115 -14.61 3.39 -9.31
CA ILE A 115 -13.18 3.67 -9.34
C ILE A 115 -13.03 5.15 -9.65
N VAL A 116 -12.45 5.90 -8.72
CA VAL A 116 -12.19 7.33 -8.89
C VAL A 116 -10.70 7.52 -9.10
N VAL A 117 -10.34 8.28 -10.12
CA VAL A 117 -8.92 8.49 -10.43
C VAL A 117 -8.59 9.96 -10.48
N GLU A 118 -7.36 10.28 -10.09
CA GLU A 118 -6.79 11.61 -10.29
C GLU A 118 -5.63 11.47 -11.25
N TRP A 119 -5.53 12.42 -12.17
CA TRP A 119 -4.47 12.45 -13.16
C TRP A 119 -3.26 13.21 -12.63
N TRP A 120 -2.08 12.90 -13.16
CA TRP A 120 -0.91 13.71 -12.89
C TRP A 120 -1.13 15.11 -13.44
N ILE A 121 -0.78 16.12 -12.62
CA ILE A 121 -0.88 17.50 -13.07
C ILE A 121 0.35 17.82 -13.90
N ILE A 122 0.11 18.14 -15.17
CA ILE A 122 1.16 18.62 -16.05
C ILE A 122 1.13 20.13 -16.00
N LYS A 123 2.17 20.72 -15.41
CA LYS A 123 2.28 22.17 -15.40
C LYS A 123 2.84 22.63 -16.73
N LYS A 124 2.05 23.40 -17.46
CA LYS A 124 2.51 24.06 -18.66
C LYS A 124 3.26 25.31 -18.27
N GLN A 125 4.42 25.45 -18.80
CA GLN A 125 5.23 26.65 -18.57
C GLN A 125 5.04 27.62 -19.71
#